data_a5658dff3a7f890dc7c0d75adef5b517
#
_entry.id   a5658dff3a7f890dc7c0d75adef5b517
#
_cell.length_a   1.000
_cell.length_b   1.000
_cell.length_c   1.000
_cell.angle_alpha   90.00
_cell.angle_beta   90.00
_cell.angle_gamma   90.00
#
_symmetry.space_group_name_H-M   'P 1'
#
loop_
_entity.id
_entity.type
_entity.pdbx_description
1 polymer ?
#
loop_
_entity_poly.entity_id
_entity_poly.type
_entity_poly.pdbx_seq_one_letter_code
_entity_poly.pdbx_strand_id
1 'polypeptide(L)'
;MNKSKEEEKMGLITKIYQDNFLQRFDKDEAVPYLEPSDFPGLICEQNTFQNSSGIMICYYIYFYPGFVQDRNILFCPGMGPGHSAYMAEIETFCRAGFKVLTLDYSGCGASGGERMPSVNAPVRDAVELLDRVHLYKIIPVGHSLGGYTALCISNLMPVVKRAVIISGFVSISDEMMGFVRFRILANRVKRFEKKLDPQYGKIDNHKYLQNTTDKLLWIHSTDDPMVNYAHNAGQVLKKGNPNIRVITVEHKKHNPQYSEEALKTMNAWMGGYNRLIREKQLDTPEARKAYFNDKPVSKMTEQDPAVMGEILRFIGS
;
A
#
# COMPACT_ATOMS: atom_id res chain seq x y z
N MET A 1 10.13 19.44 -37.02
CA MET A 1 9.92 17.97 -37.10
C MET A 1 10.06 17.23 -35.77
N ASN A 2 10.60 17.84 -34.70
CA ASN A 2 10.79 17.15 -33.40
C ASN A 2 9.63 17.26 -32.40
N LYS A 3 8.81 18.31 -32.46
CA LYS A 3 7.78 18.57 -31.45
C LYS A 3 6.62 17.57 -31.50
N SER A 4 6.17 17.17 -32.69
CA SER A 4 5.08 16.20 -32.84
C SER A 4 5.46 14.79 -32.38
N LYS A 5 6.69 14.33 -32.67
CA LYS A 5 7.17 13.00 -32.21
C LYS A 5 7.42 12.95 -30.70
N GLU A 6 7.77 14.06 -30.06
CA GLU A 6 7.91 14.14 -28.61
C GLU A 6 6.54 14.19 -27.93
N GLU A 7 5.56 14.88 -28.52
CA GLU A 7 4.18 14.89 -28.03
C GLU A 7 3.52 13.52 -28.16
N GLU A 8 3.75 12.81 -29.26
CA GLU A 8 3.26 11.45 -29.51
C GLU A 8 3.90 10.43 -28.56
N LYS A 9 5.22 10.50 -28.33
CA LYS A 9 5.91 9.70 -27.30
C LYS A 9 5.46 10.05 -25.88
N MET A 10 5.13 11.28 -25.60
CA MET A 10 4.60 11.72 -24.32
C MET A 10 3.21 11.14 -24.08
N GLY A 11 2.34 11.14 -25.12
CA GLY A 11 1.02 10.51 -25.08
C GLY A 11 1.11 9.02 -24.79
N LEU A 12 2.06 8.32 -25.41
CA LEU A 12 2.28 6.89 -25.20
C LEU A 12 2.72 6.55 -23.75
N ILE A 13 3.70 7.30 -23.20
CA ILE A 13 4.18 7.06 -21.82
C ILE A 13 3.08 7.33 -20.81
N THR A 14 2.32 8.40 -21.00
CA THR A 14 1.20 8.76 -20.13
C THR A 14 0.10 7.71 -20.22
N LYS A 15 -0.18 7.19 -21.41
CA LYS A 15 -1.15 6.11 -21.61
C LYS A 15 -0.71 4.82 -20.92
N ILE A 16 0.53 4.38 -21.15
CA ILE A 16 1.09 3.19 -20.47
C ILE A 16 1.01 3.36 -18.95
N TYR A 17 1.34 4.54 -18.44
CA TYR A 17 1.23 4.84 -17.02
C TYR A 17 -0.21 4.73 -16.52
N GLN A 18 -1.17 5.36 -17.21
CA GLN A 18 -2.58 5.29 -16.84
C GLN A 18 -3.12 3.86 -16.89
N ASP A 19 -2.78 3.11 -17.92
CA ASP A 19 -3.27 1.73 -18.11
C ASP A 19 -2.72 0.76 -17.05
N ASN A 20 -1.54 1.02 -16.46
CA ASN A 20 -0.94 0.16 -15.46
C ASN A 20 -1.18 0.62 -14.01
N PHE A 21 -1.22 1.93 -13.76
CA PHE A 21 -1.25 2.48 -12.40
C PHE A 21 -2.56 3.16 -12.03
N LEU A 22 -3.38 3.55 -13.00
CA LEU A 22 -4.64 4.28 -12.77
C LEU A 22 -5.88 3.52 -13.23
N GLN A 23 -5.79 2.20 -13.41
CA GLN A 23 -6.95 1.35 -13.66
C GLN A 23 -7.80 1.18 -12.40
N ARG A 24 -8.98 0.59 -12.53
CA ARG A 24 -9.74 0.11 -11.37
C ARG A 24 -9.12 -1.20 -10.87
N PHE A 25 -9.05 -1.34 -9.55
CA PHE A 25 -8.52 -2.53 -8.90
C PHE A 25 -9.63 -3.22 -8.09
N ASP A 26 -10.21 -4.25 -8.65
CA ASP A 26 -11.19 -5.11 -7.99
C ASP A 26 -10.51 -6.36 -7.40
N LYS A 27 -11.25 -7.15 -6.61
CA LYS A 27 -10.74 -8.42 -6.08
C LYS A 27 -10.27 -9.32 -7.21
N ASP A 28 -9.04 -9.78 -7.11
CA ASP A 28 -8.42 -10.74 -8.02
C ASP A 28 -8.38 -12.11 -7.31
N GLU A 29 -8.94 -13.13 -7.93
CA GLU A 29 -8.97 -14.50 -7.39
C GLU A 29 -7.57 -15.05 -7.09
N ALA A 30 -6.52 -14.52 -7.73
CA ALA A 30 -5.14 -14.92 -7.48
C ALA A 30 -4.60 -14.42 -6.12
N VAL A 31 -5.13 -13.34 -5.56
CA VAL A 31 -4.71 -12.79 -4.27
C VAL A 31 -5.26 -13.65 -3.13
N PRO A 32 -4.48 -13.95 -2.08
CA PRO A 32 -5.00 -14.60 -0.88
C PRO A 32 -5.81 -13.58 -0.05
N TYR A 33 -7.08 -13.88 0.16
CA TYR A 33 -7.95 -13.09 1.04
C TYR A 33 -8.31 -13.87 2.29
N LEU A 34 -8.29 -13.16 3.40
CA LEU A 34 -8.92 -13.55 4.65
C LEU A 34 -10.11 -12.60 4.87
N GLU A 35 -11.17 -13.12 5.46
CA GLU A 35 -12.35 -12.33 5.79
C GLU A 35 -12.42 -12.13 7.31
N PRO A 36 -13.14 -11.13 7.81
CA PRO A 36 -13.30 -10.93 9.27
C PRO A 36 -13.85 -12.16 9.99
N SER A 37 -14.66 -12.98 9.31
CA SER A 37 -15.21 -14.23 9.81
C SER A 37 -14.15 -15.31 10.10
N ASP A 38 -12.96 -15.21 9.51
CA ASP A 38 -11.85 -16.14 9.77
C ASP A 38 -11.20 -15.88 11.14
N PHE A 39 -11.56 -14.75 11.80
CA PHE A 39 -11.00 -14.32 13.06
C PHE A 39 -12.08 -14.21 14.15
N PRO A 40 -12.33 -15.28 14.92
CA PRO A 40 -13.39 -15.29 15.93
C PRO A 40 -13.28 -14.13 16.94
N GLY A 41 -14.35 -13.37 17.07
CA GLY A 41 -14.44 -12.22 17.97
C GLY A 41 -13.92 -10.90 17.40
N LEU A 42 -13.35 -10.87 16.21
CA LEU A 42 -12.98 -9.64 15.52
C LEU A 42 -14.25 -8.90 15.10
N ILE A 43 -14.38 -7.64 15.52
CA ILE A 43 -15.48 -6.75 15.08
C ILE A 43 -15.02 -5.95 13.88
N CYS A 44 -15.93 -5.81 12.90
CA CYS A 44 -15.76 -4.97 11.73
C CYS A 44 -16.95 -4.00 11.65
N GLU A 45 -16.66 -2.72 11.72
CA GLU A 45 -17.63 -1.65 11.43
C GLU A 45 -17.36 -1.12 10.02
N GLN A 46 -18.28 -1.34 9.10
CA GLN A 46 -18.19 -0.83 7.72
C GLN A 46 -19.00 0.45 7.59
N ASN A 47 -18.38 1.46 6.97
CA ASN A 47 -18.98 2.78 6.76
C ASN A 47 -18.62 3.31 5.37
N THR A 48 -19.27 4.41 4.98
CA THR A 48 -18.98 5.12 3.73
C THR A 48 -18.99 6.62 3.92
N PHE A 49 -18.26 7.33 3.06
CA PHE A 49 -18.39 8.78 2.91
C PHE A 49 -18.13 9.19 1.46
N GLN A 50 -18.66 10.32 1.05
CA GLN A 50 -18.36 10.90 -0.25
C GLN A 50 -17.15 11.83 -0.11
N ASN A 51 -16.10 11.58 -0.90
CA ASN A 51 -14.90 12.44 -0.91
C ASN A 51 -15.15 13.74 -1.72
N SER A 52 -14.18 14.66 -1.68
CA SER A 52 -14.26 15.95 -2.37
C SER A 52 -14.36 15.86 -3.90
N SER A 53 -14.06 14.70 -4.47
CA SER A 53 -14.25 14.40 -5.90
C SER A 53 -15.61 13.77 -6.22
N GLY A 54 -16.51 13.64 -5.24
CA GLY A 54 -17.82 13.03 -5.40
C GLY A 54 -17.82 11.50 -5.44
N ILE A 55 -16.68 10.86 -5.13
CA ILE A 55 -16.55 9.40 -5.14
C ILE A 55 -16.93 8.87 -3.76
N MET A 56 -17.78 7.83 -3.72
CA MET A 56 -18.12 7.11 -2.49
C MET A 56 -16.94 6.25 -2.05
N ILE A 57 -16.43 6.50 -0.85
CA ILE A 57 -15.33 5.77 -0.24
C ILE A 57 -15.87 4.84 0.84
N CYS A 58 -15.51 3.57 0.77
CA CYS A 58 -15.77 2.58 1.82
C CYS A 58 -14.58 2.55 2.79
N TYR A 59 -14.88 2.61 4.09
CA TYR A 59 -13.88 2.48 5.13
C TYR A 59 -14.36 1.57 6.24
N TYR A 60 -13.43 1.04 7.02
CA TYR A 60 -13.66 -0.02 7.98
C TYR A 60 -12.91 0.26 9.27
N ILE A 61 -13.51 -0.08 10.41
CA ILE A 61 -12.87 -0.04 11.72
C ILE A 61 -12.89 -1.46 12.28
N TYR A 62 -11.70 -1.99 12.55
CA TYR A 62 -11.51 -3.33 13.10
C TYR A 62 -10.98 -3.25 14.53
N PHE A 63 -11.50 -4.09 15.41
CA PHE A 63 -11.02 -4.18 16.80
C PHE A 63 -11.53 -5.44 17.51
N TYR A 64 -10.85 -5.83 18.59
CA TYR A 64 -11.36 -6.80 19.54
C TYR A 64 -11.97 -6.09 20.75
N PRO A 65 -13.15 -6.52 21.27
CA PRO A 65 -13.78 -5.94 22.46
C PRO A 65 -12.90 -6.10 23.72
N GLY A 66 -12.91 -5.10 24.57
CA GLY A 66 -12.26 -5.16 25.89
C GLY A 66 -10.76 -4.92 25.89
N PHE A 67 -10.12 -4.76 24.73
CA PHE A 67 -8.69 -4.46 24.64
C PHE A 67 -8.48 -3.19 23.82
N VAL A 68 -8.15 -2.08 24.48
CA VAL A 68 -8.05 -0.78 23.81
C VAL A 68 -6.72 -0.13 24.16
N GLN A 69 -5.85 0.03 23.17
CA GLN A 69 -4.71 0.94 23.24
C GLN A 69 -5.21 2.38 23.15
N ASP A 70 -4.47 3.32 23.70
CA ASP A 70 -4.78 4.76 23.60
C ASP A 70 -4.41 5.35 22.23
N ARG A 71 -3.94 4.52 21.31
CA ARG A 71 -3.52 4.87 19.94
C ARG A 71 -4.30 4.03 18.95
N ASN A 72 -4.48 4.58 17.76
CA ASN A 72 -5.19 3.93 16.67
C ASN A 72 -4.27 3.80 15.45
N ILE A 73 -4.47 2.79 14.65
CA ILE A 73 -3.74 2.59 13.40
C ILE A 73 -4.62 3.05 12.24
N LEU A 74 -4.06 3.82 11.33
CA LEU A 74 -4.59 3.93 9.98
C LEU A 74 -3.79 2.99 9.09
N PHE A 75 -4.38 1.86 8.72
CA PHE A 75 -3.74 0.95 7.77
C PHE A 75 -4.01 1.43 6.34
N CYS A 76 -2.94 1.71 5.61
CA CYS A 76 -2.95 2.16 4.23
C CYS A 76 -2.61 0.99 3.30
N PRO A 77 -3.58 0.43 2.56
CA PRO A 77 -3.34 -0.67 1.63
C PRO A 77 -2.40 -0.29 0.48
N GLY A 78 -1.73 -1.27 -0.10
CA GLY A 78 -1.00 -1.10 -1.36
C GLY A 78 -1.95 -0.93 -2.55
N MET A 79 -1.36 -0.75 -3.74
CA MET A 79 -2.10 -0.76 -5.00
C MET A 79 -2.74 -2.14 -5.20
N GLY A 80 -4.06 -2.17 -5.34
CA GLY A 80 -4.78 -3.42 -5.45
C GLY A 80 -6.25 -3.31 -5.02
N PRO A 81 -6.87 -4.44 -4.67
CA PRO A 81 -8.31 -4.53 -4.41
C PRO A 81 -8.74 -3.93 -3.05
N GLY A 82 -7.88 -3.21 -2.38
CA GLY A 82 -8.18 -2.57 -1.11
C GLY A 82 -7.70 -3.36 0.11
N HIS A 83 -8.31 -3.07 1.26
CA HIS A 83 -7.87 -3.55 2.58
C HIS A 83 -7.99 -5.06 2.76
N SER A 84 -8.91 -5.72 2.08
CA SER A 84 -9.15 -7.17 2.26
C SER A 84 -7.94 -8.06 1.92
N ALA A 85 -7.00 -7.54 1.12
CA ALA A 85 -5.73 -8.21 0.85
C ALA A 85 -4.74 -8.16 2.04
N TYR A 86 -5.07 -7.42 3.11
CA TYR A 86 -4.22 -7.16 4.26
C TYR A 86 -4.87 -7.56 5.59
N MET A 87 -5.86 -8.45 5.55
CA MET A 87 -6.59 -8.83 6.77
C MET A 87 -5.70 -9.51 7.82
N ALA A 88 -4.63 -10.20 7.42
CA ALA A 88 -3.68 -10.79 8.35
C ALA A 88 -2.94 -9.71 9.16
N GLU A 89 -2.48 -8.64 8.51
CA GLU A 89 -1.81 -7.52 9.15
C GLU A 89 -2.78 -6.73 10.04
N ILE A 90 -3.97 -6.44 9.53
CA ILE A 90 -5.04 -5.74 10.26
C ILE A 90 -5.38 -6.50 11.54
N GLU A 91 -5.58 -7.81 11.45
CA GLU A 91 -5.90 -8.67 12.60
C GLU A 91 -4.77 -8.69 13.62
N THR A 92 -3.52 -8.80 13.18
CA THR A 92 -2.34 -8.77 14.06
C THR A 92 -2.32 -7.48 14.90
N PHE A 93 -2.61 -6.34 14.30
CA PHE A 93 -2.70 -5.08 15.04
C PHE A 93 -3.90 -5.05 16.00
N CYS A 94 -5.05 -5.58 15.59
CA CYS A 94 -6.22 -5.69 16.46
C CYS A 94 -5.96 -6.60 17.65
N ARG A 95 -5.28 -7.73 17.45
CA ARG A 95 -4.87 -8.66 18.52
C ARG A 95 -3.88 -8.03 19.49
N ALA A 96 -3.05 -7.11 19.01
CA ALA A 96 -2.16 -6.29 19.86
C ALA A 96 -2.91 -5.14 20.59
N GLY A 97 -4.22 -5.02 20.43
CA GLY A 97 -5.10 -4.10 21.14
C GLY A 97 -5.34 -2.76 20.46
N PHE A 98 -4.92 -2.59 19.22
CA PHE A 98 -5.19 -1.37 18.47
C PHE A 98 -6.57 -1.43 17.80
N LYS A 99 -7.23 -0.28 17.71
CA LYS A 99 -8.26 -0.07 16.69
C LYS A 99 -7.58 0.22 15.37
N VAL A 100 -7.98 -0.49 14.31
CA VAL A 100 -7.43 -0.31 12.96
C VAL A 100 -8.51 0.28 12.07
N LEU A 101 -8.28 1.53 11.65
CA LEU A 101 -9.01 2.20 10.59
C LEU A 101 -8.34 1.86 9.27
N THR A 102 -9.11 1.54 8.26
CA THR A 102 -8.61 1.31 6.90
C THR A 102 -9.68 1.68 5.88
N LEU A 103 -9.31 1.79 4.60
CA LEU A 103 -10.23 2.18 3.54
C LEU A 103 -9.87 1.50 2.22
N ASP A 104 -10.85 1.35 1.36
CA ASP A 104 -10.61 1.11 -0.05
C ASP A 104 -10.54 2.47 -0.76
N TYR A 105 -9.49 2.70 -1.53
CA TYR A 105 -9.28 3.99 -2.20
C TYR A 105 -10.25 4.19 -3.37
N SER A 106 -10.37 5.42 -3.84
CA SER A 106 -11.07 5.74 -5.09
C SER A 106 -10.63 4.80 -6.22
N GLY A 107 -11.58 4.08 -6.83
CA GLY A 107 -11.30 3.10 -7.89
C GLY A 107 -10.72 1.77 -7.41
N CYS A 108 -10.85 1.44 -6.12
CA CYS A 108 -10.38 0.17 -5.56
C CYS A 108 -11.48 -0.51 -4.73
N GLY A 109 -11.49 -1.84 -4.74
CA GLY A 109 -12.33 -2.66 -3.86
C GLY A 109 -13.80 -2.26 -3.86
N ALA A 110 -14.36 -2.05 -2.66
CA ALA A 110 -15.76 -1.67 -2.48
C ALA A 110 -16.04 -0.16 -2.69
N SER A 111 -15.00 0.66 -2.84
CA SER A 111 -15.18 2.09 -3.12
C SER A 111 -15.60 2.35 -4.56
N GLY A 112 -16.26 3.50 -4.77
CA GLY A 112 -16.67 3.98 -6.07
C GLY A 112 -15.50 4.43 -6.96
N GLY A 113 -15.84 4.87 -8.17
CA GLY A 113 -14.90 5.33 -9.18
C GLY A 113 -14.60 4.28 -10.24
N GLU A 114 -14.61 4.69 -11.51
CA GLU A 114 -14.33 3.81 -12.66
C GLU A 114 -12.85 3.44 -12.75
N ARG A 115 -11.99 4.22 -12.10
CA ARG A 115 -10.53 4.04 -12.04
C ARG A 115 -9.96 4.80 -10.86
N MET A 116 -8.72 4.50 -10.48
CA MET A 116 -7.94 5.34 -9.58
C MET A 116 -7.66 6.70 -10.27
N PRO A 117 -8.08 7.83 -9.70
CA PRO A 117 -7.93 9.13 -10.37
C PRO A 117 -6.49 9.60 -10.51
N SER A 118 -5.65 9.28 -9.53
CA SER A 118 -4.20 9.55 -9.50
C SER A 118 -3.54 8.66 -8.46
N VAL A 119 -2.23 8.49 -8.52
CA VAL A 119 -1.45 7.82 -7.47
C VAL A 119 -1.47 8.61 -6.15
N ASN A 120 -1.87 9.88 -6.16
CA ASN A 120 -2.09 10.69 -4.96
C ASN A 120 -3.53 10.59 -4.41
N ALA A 121 -4.48 10.00 -5.13
CA ALA A 121 -5.86 9.84 -4.66
C ALA A 121 -5.95 9.08 -3.31
N PRO A 122 -5.16 8.03 -3.05
CA PRO A 122 -5.09 7.40 -1.73
C PRO A 122 -4.76 8.36 -0.58
N VAL A 123 -3.87 9.32 -0.83
CA VAL A 123 -3.50 10.33 0.17
C VAL A 123 -4.69 11.24 0.47
N ARG A 124 -5.37 11.73 -0.57
CA ARG A 124 -6.58 12.54 -0.44
C ARG A 124 -7.67 11.79 0.34
N ASP A 125 -7.99 10.57 -0.10
CA ASP A 125 -9.07 9.78 0.49
C ASP A 125 -8.80 9.50 1.97
N ALA A 126 -7.53 9.20 2.34
CA ALA A 126 -7.14 8.95 3.71
C ALA A 126 -7.14 10.23 4.59
N VAL A 127 -6.67 11.37 4.07
CA VAL A 127 -6.71 12.64 4.80
C VAL A 127 -8.16 13.06 5.05
N GLU A 128 -9.02 12.98 4.03
CA GLU A 128 -10.43 13.32 4.17
C GLU A 128 -11.18 12.35 5.10
N LEU A 129 -10.78 11.08 5.16
CA LEU A 129 -11.29 10.13 6.15
C LEU A 129 -10.91 10.57 7.56
N LEU A 130 -9.63 10.90 7.80
CA LEU A 130 -9.14 11.32 9.11
C LEU A 130 -9.80 12.61 9.61
N ASP A 131 -10.16 13.52 8.72
CA ASP A 131 -10.89 14.74 9.07
C ASP A 131 -12.34 14.46 9.54
N ARG A 132 -12.91 13.30 9.17
CA ARG A 132 -14.27 12.88 9.52
C ARG A 132 -14.34 11.98 10.74
N VAL A 133 -13.34 11.13 10.89
CA VAL A 133 -13.30 10.14 11.97
C VAL A 133 -12.52 10.69 13.13
N HIS A 134 -13.19 10.96 14.25
CA HIS A 134 -12.58 11.53 15.46
C HIS A 134 -11.79 10.47 16.24
N LEU A 135 -10.74 9.92 15.59
CA LEU A 135 -9.77 9.03 16.23
C LEU A 135 -8.51 9.83 16.58
N TYR A 136 -8.05 9.68 17.83
CA TYR A 136 -6.88 10.36 18.33
C TYR A 136 -5.62 9.49 18.22
N LYS A 137 -4.44 10.12 18.21
CA LYS A 137 -3.14 9.45 18.22
C LYS A 137 -3.02 8.41 17.10
N ILE A 138 -3.36 8.83 15.89
CA ILE A 138 -3.28 7.97 14.69
C ILE A 138 -1.82 7.70 14.31
N ILE A 139 -1.53 6.43 14.04
CA ILE A 139 -0.26 5.96 13.47
C ILE A 139 -0.55 5.37 12.08
N PRO A 140 -0.19 6.05 10.99
CA PRO A 140 -0.28 5.47 9.65
C PRO A 140 0.72 4.32 9.52
N VAL A 141 0.23 3.18 9.03
CA VAL A 141 1.01 1.98 8.69
C VAL A 141 0.63 1.60 7.27
N GLY A 142 1.58 1.51 6.35
CA GLY A 142 1.22 1.22 4.97
C GLY A 142 2.27 0.42 4.23
N HIS A 143 1.81 -0.36 3.25
CA HIS A 143 2.63 -1.18 2.37
C HIS A 143 2.59 -0.66 0.94
N SER A 144 3.74 -0.61 0.25
CA SER A 144 3.83 -0.23 -1.16
C SER A 144 3.27 1.19 -1.40
N LEU A 145 2.25 1.36 -2.26
CA LEU A 145 1.50 2.62 -2.42
C LEU A 145 0.94 3.12 -1.08
N GLY A 146 0.51 2.22 -0.20
CA GLY A 146 0.09 2.56 1.16
C GLY A 146 1.23 3.08 2.02
N GLY A 147 2.45 2.60 1.82
CA GLY A 147 3.66 3.14 2.46
C GLY A 147 3.94 4.58 2.02
N TYR A 148 3.78 4.89 0.74
CA TYR A 148 3.82 6.25 0.23
C TYR A 148 2.70 7.11 0.83
N THR A 149 1.48 6.57 0.89
CA THR A 149 0.32 7.24 1.50
C THR A 149 0.59 7.56 2.98
N ALA A 150 1.08 6.60 3.77
CA ALA A 150 1.43 6.80 5.18
C ALA A 150 2.51 7.89 5.37
N LEU A 151 3.52 7.90 4.50
CA LEU A 151 4.56 8.93 4.49
C LEU A 151 3.98 10.32 4.18
N CYS A 152 3.10 10.42 3.18
CA CYS A 152 2.46 11.68 2.81
C CYS A 152 1.55 12.20 3.93
N ILE A 153 0.80 11.33 4.60
CA ILE A 153 -0.04 11.70 5.75
C ILE A 153 0.83 12.26 6.88
N SER A 154 1.96 11.63 7.20
CA SER A 154 2.90 12.14 8.21
C SER A 154 3.45 13.51 7.85
N ASN A 155 3.72 13.76 6.57
CA ASN A 155 4.21 15.06 6.10
C ASN A 155 3.13 16.15 6.14
N LEU A 156 1.87 15.80 5.88
CA LEU A 156 0.74 16.74 5.78
C LEU A 156 0.09 17.05 7.12
N MET A 157 0.08 16.09 8.04
CA MET A 157 -0.70 16.17 9.28
C MET A 157 0.23 16.28 10.50
N PRO A 158 0.44 17.49 11.05
CA PRO A 158 1.35 17.72 12.19
C PRO A 158 0.97 16.95 13.46
N VAL A 159 -0.26 16.45 13.56
CA VAL A 159 -0.73 15.62 14.68
C VAL A 159 -0.20 14.19 14.62
N VAL A 160 0.23 13.74 13.43
CA VAL A 160 0.83 12.42 13.21
C VAL A 160 2.31 12.49 13.61
N LYS A 161 2.67 11.80 14.68
CA LYS A 161 4.04 11.80 15.22
C LYS A 161 4.83 10.52 14.97
N ARG A 162 4.18 9.52 14.40
CA ARG A 162 4.76 8.22 14.05
C ARG A 162 4.14 7.68 12.79
N ALA A 163 4.92 6.98 11.98
CA ALA A 163 4.42 6.18 10.87
C ALA A 163 5.32 4.98 10.57
N VAL A 164 4.74 3.96 9.98
CA VAL A 164 5.45 2.77 9.49
C VAL A 164 5.28 2.67 7.98
N ILE A 165 6.40 2.61 7.28
CA ILE A 165 6.49 2.51 5.83
C ILE A 165 7.08 1.14 5.48
N ILE A 166 6.28 0.27 4.85
CA ILE A 166 6.69 -1.08 4.44
C ILE A 166 6.79 -1.08 2.91
N SER A 167 7.97 -1.32 2.36
CA SER A 167 8.23 -1.32 0.91
C SER A 167 7.63 -0.10 0.17
N GLY A 168 7.58 1.05 0.84
CA GLY A 168 7.03 2.29 0.28
C GLY A 168 8.07 3.06 -0.54
N PHE A 169 7.60 4.09 -1.25
CA PHE A 169 8.45 4.97 -2.04
C PHE A 169 8.41 6.42 -1.55
N VAL A 170 9.48 7.16 -1.85
CA VAL A 170 9.63 8.55 -1.39
C VAL A 170 8.83 9.51 -2.25
N SER A 171 8.87 9.32 -3.56
CA SER A 171 8.14 10.14 -4.52
C SER A 171 7.81 9.34 -5.78
N ILE A 172 6.79 9.79 -6.52
CA ILE A 172 6.41 9.18 -7.80
C ILE A 172 7.58 9.16 -8.79
N SER A 173 8.45 10.18 -8.78
CA SER A 173 9.61 10.17 -9.66
C SER A 173 10.68 9.16 -9.24
N ASP A 174 10.82 8.86 -7.94
CA ASP A 174 11.76 7.84 -7.48
C ASP A 174 11.22 6.44 -7.74
N GLU A 175 9.93 6.24 -7.56
CA GLU A 175 9.25 4.99 -7.93
C GLU A 175 9.40 4.72 -9.43
N MET A 176 9.11 5.70 -10.25
CA MET A 176 9.23 5.57 -11.71
C MET A 176 10.66 5.30 -12.18
N MET A 177 11.70 5.61 -11.41
CA MET A 177 13.07 5.23 -11.73
C MET A 177 13.31 3.71 -11.71
N GLY A 178 12.46 2.94 -11.06
CA GLY A 178 12.45 1.48 -11.15
C GLY A 178 11.97 0.96 -12.52
N PHE A 179 11.11 1.72 -13.20
CA PHE A 179 10.49 1.33 -14.48
C PHE A 179 11.10 2.02 -15.70
N VAL A 180 11.65 3.24 -15.53
CA VAL A 180 12.22 4.01 -16.63
C VAL A 180 13.68 4.34 -16.37
N ARG A 181 14.53 4.18 -17.40
CA ARG A 181 15.97 4.38 -17.29
C ARG A 181 16.40 5.84 -17.03
N PHE A 182 15.54 6.80 -17.38
CA PHE A 182 15.91 8.22 -17.40
C PHE A 182 15.06 9.04 -16.46
N ARG A 183 15.71 9.79 -15.55
CA ARG A 183 15.06 10.71 -14.58
C ARG A 183 14.13 11.74 -15.25
N ILE A 184 14.43 12.14 -16.48
CA ILE A 184 13.59 13.07 -17.25
C ILE A 184 12.19 12.47 -17.47
N LEU A 185 12.11 11.18 -17.82
CA LEU A 185 10.83 10.48 -18.01
C LEU A 185 10.08 10.30 -16.70
N ALA A 186 10.77 9.92 -15.64
CA ALA A 186 10.19 9.82 -14.30
C ALA A 186 9.60 11.17 -13.83
N ASN A 187 10.31 12.26 -14.04
CA ASN A 187 9.83 13.61 -13.72
C ASN A 187 8.65 14.06 -14.61
N ARG A 188 8.50 13.50 -15.81
CA ARG A 188 7.31 13.76 -16.65
C ARG A 188 6.07 13.11 -16.04
N VAL A 189 6.17 11.87 -15.57
CA VAL A 189 5.07 11.21 -14.84
C VAL A 189 4.71 11.99 -13.58
N LYS A 190 5.69 12.43 -12.78
CA LYS A 190 5.44 13.28 -11.61
C LYS A 190 4.69 14.57 -11.98
N ARG A 191 5.05 15.22 -13.09
CA ARG A 191 4.33 16.43 -13.56
C ARG A 191 2.91 16.12 -14.04
N PHE A 192 2.71 14.96 -14.64
CA PHE A 192 1.39 14.49 -15.05
C PHE A 192 0.51 14.27 -13.82
N GLU A 193 1.01 13.53 -12.81
CA GLU A 193 0.32 13.33 -11.54
C GLU A 193 -0.04 14.64 -10.83
N LYS A 194 0.87 15.63 -10.86
CA LYS A 194 0.58 16.96 -10.32
C LYS A 194 -0.54 17.71 -11.08
N LYS A 195 -0.80 17.34 -12.33
CA LYS A 195 -1.96 17.90 -13.09
C LYS A 195 -3.25 17.16 -12.74
N LEU A 196 -3.17 15.84 -12.50
CA LEU A 196 -4.32 15.03 -12.08
C LEU A 196 -4.77 15.39 -10.67
N ASP A 197 -3.81 15.64 -9.78
CA ASP A 197 -4.07 16.04 -8.40
C ASP A 197 -3.17 17.23 -8.01
N PRO A 198 -3.61 18.47 -8.25
CA PRO A 198 -2.80 19.67 -7.99
C PRO A 198 -2.51 19.92 -6.51
N GLN A 199 -3.34 19.42 -5.60
CA GLN A 199 -3.19 19.59 -4.16
C GLN A 199 -2.12 18.63 -3.62
N TYR A 200 -2.31 17.34 -3.80
CA TYR A 200 -1.44 16.30 -3.22
C TYR A 200 -0.21 16.00 -4.08
N GLY A 201 -0.25 16.26 -5.38
CA GLY A 201 0.91 16.13 -6.28
C GLY A 201 2.06 17.13 -6.04
N LYS A 202 1.92 18.05 -5.05
CA LYS A 202 2.96 19.01 -4.63
C LYS A 202 3.75 18.55 -3.42
N ILE A 203 3.36 17.43 -2.79
CA ILE A 203 4.00 16.94 -1.56
C ILE A 203 5.50 16.70 -1.82
N ASP A 204 6.34 17.22 -0.95
CA ASP A 204 7.80 17.05 -0.98
C ASP A 204 8.26 16.20 0.22
N ASN A 205 8.21 14.90 0.04
CA ASN A 205 8.68 13.96 1.05
C ASN A 205 10.21 13.96 1.20
N HIS A 206 10.97 14.38 0.18
CA HIS A 206 12.42 14.51 0.32
C HIS A 206 12.80 15.55 1.35
N LYS A 207 12.14 16.72 1.31
CA LYS A 207 12.34 17.80 2.28
C LYS A 207 11.84 17.38 3.67
N TYR A 208 10.68 16.72 3.74
CA TYR A 208 10.14 16.21 5.01
C TYR A 208 11.10 15.20 5.67
N LEU A 209 11.54 14.17 4.95
CA LEU A 209 12.44 13.14 5.46
C LEU A 209 13.80 13.70 5.92
N GLN A 210 14.24 14.80 5.33
CA GLN A 210 15.49 15.46 5.75
C GLN A 210 15.34 16.19 7.09
N ASN A 211 14.18 16.78 7.36
CA ASN A 211 13.99 17.75 8.44
C ASN A 211 13.03 17.29 9.54
N THR A 212 12.33 16.16 9.34
CA THR A 212 11.31 15.71 10.29
C THR A 212 11.88 15.34 11.66
N THR A 213 11.14 15.69 12.70
CA THR A 213 11.33 15.23 14.08
C THR A 213 10.38 14.09 14.44
N ASP A 214 9.44 13.76 13.56
CA ASP A 214 8.52 12.66 13.75
C ASP A 214 9.26 11.31 13.63
N LYS A 215 8.81 10.32 14.40
CA LYS A 215 9.45 9.00 14.40
C LYS A 215 8.91 8.15 13.26
N LEU A 216 9.78 7.75 12.35
CA LEU A 216 9.42 6.89 11.23
C LEU A 216 10.16 5.55 11.30
N LEU A 217 9.43 4.47 11.03
CA LEU A 217 9.99 3.16 10.80
C LEU A 217 9.83 2.80 9.32
N TRP A 218 10.95 2.55 8.64
CA TRP A 218 10.95 2.13 7.24
C TRP A 218 11.49 0.71 7.14
N ILE A 219 10.73 -0.20 6.56
CA ILE A 219 11.11 -1.60 6.36
C ILE A 219 11.11 -1.90 4.88
N HIS A 220 12.23 -2.43 4.35
CA HIS A 220 12.35 -2.66 2.92
C HIS A 220 13.33 -3.78 2.61
N SER A 221 13.01 -4.61 1.62
CA SER A 221 13.92 -5.64 1.13
C SER A 221 14.85 -5.11 0.05
N THR A 222 16.14 -5.50 0.12
CA THR A 222 17.13 -5.06 -0.89
C THR A 222 16.85 -5.59 -2.30
N ASP A 223 16.12 -6.69 -2.39
CA ASP A 223 15.78 -7.40 -3.62
C ASP A 223 14.33 -7.16 -4.08
N ASP A 224 13.69 -6.07 -3.62
CA ASP A 224 12.34 -5.67 -4.01
C ASP A 224 12.28 -5.35 -5.53
N PRO A 225 11.53 -6.13 -6.32
CA PRO A 225 11.43 -5.93 -7.76
C PRO A 225 10.40 -4.87 -8.17
N MET A 226 9.51 -4.47 -7.23
CA MET A 226 8.43 -3.53 -7.49
C MET A 226 8.84 -2.11 -7.12
N VAL A 227 9.26 -1.89 -5.86
CA VAL A 227 9.73 -0.61 -5.33
C VAL A 227 11.23 -0.69 -5.13
N ASN A 228 11.99 -0.06 -6.01
CA ASN A 228 13.45 -0.17 -6.00
C ASN A 228 14.06 0.36 -4.70
N TYR A 229 14.74 -0.52 -3.95
CA TYR A 229 15.37 -0.19 -2.67
C TYR A 229 16.33 1.00 -2.78
N ALA A 230 17.22 1.00 -3.78
CA ALA A 230 18.26 2.03 -3.89
C ALA A 230 17.69 3.43 -4.17
N HIS A 231 16.55 3.51 -4.85
CA HIS A 231 15.87 4.78 -5.14
C HIS A 231 14.95 5.25 -4.01
N ASN A 232 14.66 4.41 -3.03
CA ASN A 232 13.72 4.69 -1.95
C ASN A 232 14.40 4.52 -0.57
N ALA A 233 14.25 3.39 0.10
CA ALA A 233 14.80 3.16 1.44
C ALA A 233 16.33 3.42 1.53
N GLY A 234 17.09 3.05 0.52
CA GLY A 234 18.53 3.30 0.45
C GLY A 234 18.89 4.80 0.43
N GLN A 235 18.04 5.64 -0.17
CA GLN A 235 18.23 7.10 -0.10
C GLN A 235 17.85 7.66 1.28
N VAL A 236 16.81 7.12 1.90
CA VAL A 236 16.40 7.51 3.26
C VAL A 236 17.51 7.20 4.25
N LEU A 237 18.08 5.99 4.17
CA LEU A 237 19.20 5.57 5.00
C LEU A 237 20.43 6.50 4.83
N LYS A 238 20.76 6.87 3.60
CA LYS A 238 21.88 7.78 3.30
C LYS A 238 21.69 9.19 3.83
N LYS A 239 20.45 9.66 4.01
CA LYS A 239 20.14 10.98 4.59
C LYS A 239 20.49 11.06 6.08
N GLY A 240 20.48 9.92 6.79
CA GLY A 240 20.94 9.80 8.16
C GLY A 240 20.11 10.58 9.20
N ASN A 241 18.83 10.84 8.94
CA ASN A 241 17.98 11.48 9.94
C ASN A 241 17.77 10.52 11.13
N PRO A 242 18.18 10.89 12.37
CA PRO A 242 18.15 10.01 13.55
C PRO A 242 16.72 9.67 14.01
N ASN A 243 15.70 10.36 13.50
CA ASN A 243 14.31 10.08 13.79
C ASN A 243 13.71 9.03 12.87
N ILE A 244 14.46 8.59 11.84
CA ILE A 244 14.01 7.60 10.87
C ILE A 244 14.86 6.34 11.04
N ARG A 245 14.22 5.28 11.54
CA ARG A 245 14.84 3.96 11.61
C ARG A 245 14.53 3.19 10.34
N VAL A 246 15.58 2.78 9.61
CA VAL A 246 15.44 1.92 8.43
C VAL A 246 15.87 0.50 8.79
N ILE A 247 14.98 -0.46 8.60
CA ILE A 247 15.25 -1.89 8.70
C ILE A 247 15.36 -2.45 7.28
N THR A 248 16.55 -2.89 6.94
CA THR A 248 16.82 -3.55 5.67
C THR A 248 16.77 -5.05 5.87
N VAL A 249 15.98 -5.72 5.03
CA VAL A 249 15.91 -7.20 4.99
C VAL A 249 16.33 -7.70 3.61
N GLU A 250 16.61 -9.00 3.53
CA GLU A 250 17.02 -9.66 2.29
C GLU A 250 16.08 -10.81 1.96
N HIS A 251 15.97 -11.15 0.68
CA HIS A 251 15.19 -12.28 0.18
C HIS A 251 13.68 -12.24 0.46
N LYS A 252 13.16 -11.04 0.78
CA LYS A 252 11.72 -10.81 1.07
C LYS A 252 10.96 -10.21 -0.11
N LYS A 253 11.65 -9.88 -1.22
CA LYS A 253 11.03 -9.27 -2.39
C LYS A 253 10.23 -8.02 -1.99
N HIS A 254 8.99 -7.90 -2.45
CA HIS A 254 8.13 -6.76 -2.16
C HIS A 254 7.40 -6.83 -0.81
N ASN A 255 7.42 -7.98 -0.14
CA ASN A 255 6.59 -8.25 1.05
C ASN A 255 7.44 -8.62 2.27
N PRO A 256 8.21 -7.69 2.86
CA PRO A 256 9.08 -7.97 4.00
C PRO A 256 8.34 -8.44 5.25
N GLN A 257 7.05 -8.15 5.36
CA GLN A 257 6.19 -8.54 6.47
C GLN A 257 5.80 -10.02 6.46
N TYR A 258 6.00 -10.75 5.35
CA TYR A 258 5.67 -12.17 5.26
C TYR A 258 6.87 -13.07 5.55
N SER A 259 6.60 -14.28 6.08
CA SER A 259 7.61 -15.31 6.29
C SER A 259 8.21 -15.77 4.95
N GLU A 260 9.43 -16.34 4.99
CA GLU A 260 10.02 -16.91 3.77
C GLU A 260 9.17 -18.06 3.22
N GLU A 261 8.54 -18.84 4.10
CA GLU A 261 7.65 -19.93 3.71
C GLU A 261 6.38 -19.42 3.02
N ALA A 262 5.80 -18.33 3.53
CA ALA A 262 4.67 -17.67 2.88
C ALA A 262 5.04 -17.21 1.46
N LEU A 263 6.20 -16.56 1.30
CA LEU A 263 6.68 -16.10 0.00
C LEU A 263 6.95 -17.27 -0.98
N LYS A 264 7.54 -18.36 -0.51
CA LYS A 264 7.73 -19.59 -1.30
C LYS A 264 6.38 -20.18 -1.71
N THR A 265 5.43 -20.26 -0.79
CA THR A 265 4.09 -20.78 -1.04
C THR A 265 3.34 -19.93 -2.07
N MET A 266 3.36 -18.60 -1.93
CA MET A 266 2.77 -17.68 -2.92
C MET A 266 3.39 -17.85 -4.30
N ASN A 267 4.73 -17.89 -4.39
CA ASN A 267 5.43 -18.04 -5.67
C ASN A 267 5.13 -19.41 -6.33
N ALA A 268 5.11 -20.47 -5.57
CA ALA A 268 4.79 -21.82 -6.07
C ALA A 268 3.35 -21.87 -6.59
N TRP A 269 2.41 -21.32 -5.82
CA TRP A 269 0.99 -21.28 -6.21
C TRP A 269 0.76 -20.44 -7.44
N MET A 270 1.33 -19.21 -7.52
CA MET A 270 1.26 -18.34 -8.70
C MET A 270 1.94 -18.98 -9.93
N GLY A 271 3.06 -19.68 -9.73
CA GLY A 271 3.71 -20.44 -10.79
C GLY A 271 2.81 -21.56 -11.34
N GLY A 272 2.11 -22.28 -10.47
CA GLY A 272 1.10 -23.26 -10.81
C GLY A 272 -0.07 -22.66 -11.60
N TYR A 273 -0.65 -21.56 -11.07
CA TYR A 273 -1.72 -20.81 -11.71
C TYR A 273 -1.35 -20.40 -13.15
N ASN A 274 -0.21 -19.72 -13.31
CA ASN A 274 0.26 -19.25 -14.63
C ASN A 274 0.53 -20.40 -15.60
N ARG A 275 0.98 -21.57 -15.11
CA ARG A 275 1.15 -22.77 -15.93
C ARG A 275 -0.20 -23.30 -16.42
N LEU A 276 -1.17 -23.47 -15.52
CA LEU A 276 -2.50 -23.99 -15.85
C LEU A 276 -3.27 -23.07 -16.80
N ILE A 277 -3.10 -21.74 -16.67
CA ILE A 277 -3.66 -20.78 -17.64
C ILE A 277 -3.04 -21.01 -19.04
N ARG A 278 -1.71 -21.13 -19.14
CA ARG A 278 -1.04 -21.39 -20.44
C ARG A 278 -1.44 -22.72 -21.07
N GLU A 279 -1.68 -23.74 -20.23
CA GLU A 279 -2.12 -25.06 -20.64
C GLU A 279 -3.63 -25.14 -20.89
N LYS A 280 -4.36 -24.01 -20.74
CA LYS A 280 -5.83 -23.91 -20.90
C LYS A 280 -6.62 -24.85 -19.99
N GLN A 281 -6.06 -25.20 -18.84
CA GLN A 281 -6.70 -26.08 -17.86
C GLN A 281 -7.64 -25.32 -16.92
N LEU A 282 -7.63 -23.98 -16.93
CA LEU A 282 -8.48 -23.10 -16.15
C LEU A 282 -9.44 -22.28 -17.03
N ASP A 283 -9.81 -22.78 -18.21
CA ASP A 283 -10.68 -22.07 -19.15
C ASP A 283 -12.16 -22.09 -18.73
N THR A 284 -12.55 -23.05 -17.88
CA THR A 284 -13.94 -23.13 -17.37
C THR A 284 -14.06 -22.50 -15.98
N PRO A 285 -15.21 -21.89 -15.63
CA PRO A 285 -15.48 -21.37 -14.28
C PRO A 285 -15.33 -22.42 -13.19
N GLU A 286 -15.76 -23.67 -13.45
CA GLU A 286 -15.70 -24.78 -12.51
C GLU A 286 -14.22 -25.16 -12.20
N ALA A 287 -13.38 -25.24 -13.21
CA ALA A 287 -11.95 -25.54 -13.03
C ALA A 287 -11.24 -24.43 -12.24
N ARG A 288 -11.55 -23.16 -12.54
CA ARG A 288 -11.04 -22.01 -11.76
C ARG A 288 -11.49 -22.09 -10.31
N LYS A 289 -12.79 -22.27 -10.07
CA LYS A 289 -13.34 -22.37 -8.72
C LYS A 289 -12.69 -23.50 -7.93
N ALA A 290 -12.50 -24.67 -8.51
CA ALA A 290 -11.83 -25.78 -7.85
C ALA A 290 -10.39 -25.41 -7.48
N TYR A 291 -9.63 -24.83 -8.40
CA TYR A 291 -8.25 -24.40 -8.15
C TYR A 291 -8.15 -23.37 -7.04
N PHE A 292 -9.04 -22.37 -7.02
CA PHE A 292 -9.02 -21.32 -6.00
C PHE A 292 -9.52 -21.79 -4.63
N ASN A 293 -10.40 -22.80 -4.57
CA ASN A 293 -10.82 -23.40 -3.30
C ASN A 293 -9.66 -24.08 -2.56
N ASP A 294 -8.67 -24.60 -3.28
CA ASP A 294 -7.49 -25.26 -2.72
C ASP A 294 -6.35 -24.29 -2.37
N LYS A 295 -6.59 -22.97 -2.49
CA LYS A 295 -5.58 -21.96 -2.19
C LYS A 295 -5.16 -22.02 -0.72
N PRO A 296 -3.87 -22.18 -0.41
CA PRO A 296 -3.40 -22.29 0.98
C PRO A 296 -3.25 -20.91 1.63
N VAL A 297 -4.38 -20.16 1.77
CA VAL A 297 -4.41 -18.75 2.19
C VAL A 297 -3.67 -18.53 3.50
N SER A 298 -3.90 -19.34 4.52
CA SER A 298 -3.24 -19.19 5.84
C SER A 298 -1.72 -19.29 5.75
N LYS A 299 -1.19 -20.19 4.90
CA LYS A 299 0.25 -20.29 4.67
C LYS A 299 0.81 -19.14 3.87
N MET A 300 0.03 -18.63 2.89
CA MET A 300 0.44 -17.51 2.04
C MET A 300 0.45 -16.17 2.78
N THR A 301 -0.32 -16.07 3.86
CA THR A 301 -0.44 -14.85 4.68
C THR A 301 0.31 -14.96 6.02
N GLU A 302 1.12 -16.01 6.20
CA GLU A 302 1.95 -16.16 7.40
C GLU A 302 2.96 -15.02 7.49
N GLN A 303 2.92 -14.29 8.60
CA GLN A 303 3.75 -13.12 8.81
C GLN A 303 5.13 -13.49 9.37
N ASP A 304 6.13 -12.67 9.06
CA ASP A 304 7.45 -12.77 9.67
C ASP A 304 7.40 -12.21 11.10
N PRO A 305 7.61 -13.05 12.14
CA PRO A 305 7.46 -12.63 13.52
C PRO A 305 8.51 -11.59 13.94
N ALA A 306 9.69 -11.60 13.33
CA ALA A 306 10.73 -10.61 13.64
C ALA A 306 10.35 -9.23 13.09
N VAL A 307 9.91 -9.17 11.82
CA VAL A 307 9.47 -7.92 11.19
C VAL A 307 8.22 -7.36 11.87
N MET A 308 7.21 -8.20 12.10
CA MET A 308 6.00 -7.76 12.78
C MET A 308 6.27 -7.37 14.24
N GLY A 309 7.16 -8.06 14.91
CA GLY A 309 7.62 -7.72 16.27
C GLY A 309 8.29 -6.33 16.32
N GLU A 310 9.10 -5.98 15.31
CA GLU A 310 9.68 -4.62 15.20
C GLU A 310 8.61 -3.54 14.99
N ILE A 311 7.62 -3.82 14.12
CA ILE A 311 6.49 -2.91 13.91
C ILE A 311 5.70 -2.70 15.20
N LEU A 312 5.31 -3.80 15.88
CA LEU A 312 4.52 -3.74 17.12
C LEU A 312 5.26 -3.01 18.24
N ARG A 313 6.56 -3.26 18.42
CA ARG A 313 7.38 -2.48 19.38
C ARG A 313 7.41 -1.01 19.06
N PHE A 314 7.57 -0.65 17.80
CA PHE A 314 7.63 0.74 17.36
C PHE A 314 6.31 1.48 17.56
N ILE A 315 5.18 0.88 17.24
CA ILE A 315 3.86 1.52 17.39
C ILE A 315 3.40 1.55 18.84
N GLY A 316 3.83 0.60 19.68
CA GLY A 316 3.49 0.50 21.11
C GLY A 316 4.34 1.38 22.02
N SER A 317 5.51 1.86 21.56
CA SER A 317 6.46 2.65 22.37
C SER A 317 6.10 4.11 22.61
#